data_d5ed7da79e39f0d2435195c892ad80d3
#
_entry.id   d5ed7da79e39f0d2435195c892ad80d3
#
_cell.length_a   1.000
_cell.length_b   1.000
_cell.length_c   1.000
_cell.angle_alpha   90.00
_cell.angle_beta   90.00
_cell.angle_gamma   90.00
#
_symmetry.space_group_name_H-M   'P 1'
#
loop_
_entity.id
_entity.type
_entity.pdbx_description
1 polymer ?
#
loop_
_entity_poly.entity_id
_entity_poly.type
_entity_poly.pdbx_seq_one_letter_code
_entity_poly.pdbx_strand_id
1 'polypeptide(L)'
;MSAKRKTTKPSHVSKGNVLDDLGFSPEEAAVVKLKSQLHSEILKAIKKQKLTPRAVEKALDIPQPRVSDLLNGKISNTSSDKLTQYLYLLGTSVEVRTKARPMEGSSAA
;
A
#
# COMPACT_ATOMS: atom_id res chain seq x y z
N MET A 1 11.91 10.78 11.38
CA MET A 1 11.87 10.76 11.72
C MET A 1 11.63 10.41 11.57
N SER A 2 11.28 10.62 11.35
CA SER A 2 10.98 10.49 11.43
C SER A 2 10.50 10.24 11.14
N ALA A 3 10.15 10.47 11.10
CA ALA A 3 9.66 10.38 11.25
C ALA A 3 9.23 10.12 11.08
N LYS A 4 9.15 10.40 11.05
CA LYS A 4 8.75 10.31 11.34
C LYS A 4 8.25 9.89 11.47
N ARG A 5 8.13 10.04 11.44
CA ARG A 5 7.63 9.85 11.93
C ARG A 5 7.11 9.56 12.30
N LYS A 6 6.87 9.82 12.45
CA LYS A 6 6.32 9.78 13.08
C LYS A 6 5.81 9.51 13.40
N THR A 7 5.57 9.81 13.53
CA THR A 7 5.00 9.73 14.20
C THR A 7 4.57 9.65 14.65
N THR A 8 4.26 9.99 14.87
CA THR A 8 3.78 10.05 15.59
C THR A 8 3.12 10.15 16.07
N LYS A 9 2.60 10.62 16.23
CA LYS A 9 2.01 10.75 16.89
C LYS A 9 1.16 10.40 17.13
N PRO A 10 0.72 10.57 17.35
CA PRO A 10 0.00 10.11 17.72
C PRO A 10 -0.95 9.64 17.55
N SER A 11 -1.35 9.50 17.80
CA SER A 11 -2.07 9.04 17.87
C SER A 11 -3.07 9.04 17.80
N HIS A 12 -3.45 9.14 17.81
CA HIS A 12 -4.44 9.31 17.87
C HIS A 12 -5.07 9.52 17.02
N VAL A 13 -4.98 9.56 16.63
CA VAL A 13 -5.39 9.90 15.93
C VAL A 13 -6.28 9.49 15.40
N SER A 14 -6.61 9.38 15.31
CA SER A 14 -7.46 9.15 15.07
C SER A 14 -8.05 8.85 14.12
N LYS A 15 -8.53 8.44 13.83
CA LYS A 15 -9.27 8.15 13.03
C LYS A 15 -8.89 8.22 11.75
N GLY A 16 -7.96 7.89 11.27
CA GLY A 16 -7.67 7.84 9.92
C GLY A 16 -7.46 9.15 9.29
N ASN A 17 -7.48 10.13 10.02
CA ASN A 17 -7.33 11.44 9.46
C ASN A 17 -5.90 11.86 9.29
N VAL A 18 -5.00 10.97 9.54
CA VAL A 18 -3.59 11.26 9.29
C VAL A 18 -3.39 11.64 7.83
N LEU A 19 -4.10 10.98 6.91
CA LEU A 19 -3.95 11.29 5.50
C LEU A 19 -4.49 12.66 5.15
N ASP A 20 -5.55 13.10 5.83
CA ASP A 20 -6.03 14.47 5.66
C ASP A 20 -4.98 15.47 6.09
N ASP A 21 -4.31 15.20 7.19
CA ASP A 21 -3.28 16.08 7.70
C ASP A 21 -2.12 16.19 6.72
N LEU A 22 -1.94 15.19 5.88
CA LEU A 22 -0.88 15.20 4.88
C LEU A 22 -1.33 15.85 3.58
N GLY A 23 -2.55 16.34 3.53
CA GLY A 23 -3.02 17.07 2.36
C GLY A 23 -3.68 16.22 1.30
N PHE A 24 -3.97 14.96 1.59
CA PHE A 24 -4.66 14.11 0.63
C PHE A 24 -6.15 14.37 0.67
N SER A 25 -6.78 14.40 -0.50
CA SER A 25 -8.22 14.39 -0.55
C SER A 25 -8.75 13.03 -0.10
N PRO A 26 -10.04 12.92 0.24
CA PRO A 26 -10.59 11.63 0.63
C PRO A 26 -10.41 10.55 -0.44
N GLU A 27 -10.58 10.90 -1.70
CA GLU A 27 -10.42 9.91 -2.75
C GLU A 27 -8.96 9.53 -2.95
N GLU A 28 -8.04 10.48 -2.76
CA GLU A 28 -6.62 10.16 -2.81
C GLU A 28 -6.23 9.28 -1.63
N ALA A 29 -6.81 9.55 -0.47
CA ALA A 29 -6.54 8.73 0.71
C ALA A 29 -7.02 7.31 0.50
N ALA A 30 -8.13 7.13 -0.20
CA ALA A 30 -8.63 5.80 -0.51
C ALA A 30 -7.63 5.02 -1.37
N VAL A 31 -7.03 5.70 -2.34
CA VAL A 31 -6.03 5.05 -3.20
C VAL A 31 -4.78 4.70 -2.40
N VAL A 32 -4.33 5.62 -1.54
CA VAL A 32 -3.16 5.35 -0.71
C VAL A 32 -3.41 4.13 0.17
N LYS A 33 -4.61 4.04 0.74
CA LYS A 33 -4.96 2.92 1.59
C LYS A 33 -4.93 1.61 0.80
N LEU A 34 -5.48 1.62 -0.40
CA LEU A 34 -5.46 0.44 -1.25
C LEU A 34 -4.03 0.01 -1.58
N LYS A 35 -3.20 0.96 -1.96
CA LYS A 35 -1.81 0.65 -2.27
C LYS A 35 -1.08 0.07 -1.06
N SER A 36 -1.36 0.61 0.12
CA SER A 36 -0.75 0.10 1.34
C SER A 36 -1.17 -1.34 1.62
N GLN A 37 -2.44 -1.65 1.39
CA GLN A 37 -2.92 -3.01 1.59
C GLN A 37 -2.28 -3.97 0.59
N LEU A 38 -2.19 -3.56 -0.67
CA LEU A 38 -1.55 -4.38 -1.68
C LEU A 38 -0.08 -4.62 -1.35
N HIS A 39 0.59 -3.57 -0.90
CA HIS A 39 2.00 -3.69 -0.53
C HIS A 39 2.17 -4.64 0.66
N SER A 40 1.28 -4.55 1.63
CA SER A 40 1.32 -5.43 2.78
C SER A 40 1.21 -6.90 2.36
N GLU A 41 0.33 -7.18 1.40
CA GLU A 41 0.16 -8.54 0.91
C GLU A 41 1.39 -9.00 0.13
N ILE A 42 2.05 -8.09 -0.59
CA ILE A 42 3.28 -8.42 -1.28
C ILE A 42 4.34 -8.86 -0.28
N LEU A 43 4.50 -8.08 0.80
CA LEU A 43 5.48 -8.43 1.82
C LEU A 43 5.16 -9.76 2.48
N LYS A 44 3.87 -10.03 2.71
CA LYS A 44 3.45 -11.31 3.27
C LYS A 44 3.83 -12.46 2.34
N ALA A 45 3.59 -12.29 1.06
CA ALA A 45 3.90 -13.34 0.09
C ALA A 45 5.39 -13.61 0.05
N ILE A 46 6.19 -12.55 0.06
CA ILE A 46 7.65 -12.68 0.04
C ILE A 46 8.13 -13.41 1.29
N LYS A 47 7.58 -13.03 2.44
CA LYS A 47 7.99 -13.64 3.70
C LYS A 47 7.56 -15.08 3.77
N LYS A 48 6.34 -15.36 3.35
CA LYS A 48 5.80 -16.72 3.40
C LYS A 48 6.63 -17.66 2.55
N GLN A 49 7.07 -17.20 1.39
CA GLN A 49 7.86 -18.02 0.48
C GLN A 49 9.35 -17.91 0.75
N LYS A 50 9.73 -17.09 1.72
CA LYS A 50 11.12 -16.91 2.12
C LYS A 50 11.99 -16.48 0.94
N LEU A 51 11.48 -15.56 0.15
CA LEU A 51 12.19 -15.10 -1.03
C LEU A 51 13.28 -14.11 -0.65
N THR A 52 14.44 -14.30 -1.25
CA THR A 52 15.53 -13.32 -1.10
C THR A 52 15.27 -12.15 -2.03
N PRO A 53 15.93 -11.00 -1.80
CA PRO A 53 15.77 -9.88 -2.72
C PRO A 53 16.10 -10.25 -4.17
N ARG A 54 17.10 -11.11 -4.35
CA ARG A 54 17.45 -11.55 -5.69
C ARG A 54 16.31 -12.39 -6.30
N ALA A 55 15.69 -13.24 -5.50
CA ALA A 55 14.57 -14.03 -5.99
C ALA A 55 13.39 -13.15 -6.36
N VAL A 56 13.16 -12.09 -5.58
CA VAL A 56 12.10 -11.13 -5.88
C VAL A 56 12.41 -10.42 -7.19
N GLU A 57 13.65 -10.02 -7.38
CA GLU A 57 14.07 -9.36 -8.62
C GLU A 57 13.73 -10.24 -9.82
N LYS A 58 14.02 -11.51 -9.72
CA LYS A 58 13.73 -12.44 -10.81
C LYS A 58 12.24 -12.66 -10.99
N ALA A 59 11.53 -12.86 -9.89
CA ALA A 59 10.10 -13.18 -9.96
C ALA A 59 9.31 -12.02 -10.55
N LEU A 60 9.68 -10.79 -10.20
CA LEU A 60 8.95 -9.61 -10.63
C LEU A 60 9.56 -8.97 -11.87
N ASP A 61 10.75 -9.42 -12.26
CA ASP A 61 11.45 -8.88 -13.43
C ASP A 61 11.63 -7.36 -13.31
N ILE A 62 12.15 -6.94 -12.17
CA ILE A 62 12.42 -5.53 -11.90
C ILE A 62 13.86 -5.40 -11.41
N PRO A 63 14.46 -4.23 -11.61
CA PRO A 63 15.84 -4.04 -11.18
C PRO A 63 15.97 -3.98 -9.66
N GLN A 64 17.17 -4.25 -9.18
CA GLN A 64 17.45 -4.29 -7.76
C GLN A 64 17.02 -3.02 -7.01
N PRO A 65 17.28 -1.81 -7.54
CA PRO A 65 16.81 -0.62 -6.84
C PRO A 65 15.29 -0.60 -6.65
N ARG A 66 14.54 -1.13 -7.60
CA ARG A 66 13.09 -1.20 -7.50
C ARG A 66 12.70 -2.22 -6.42
N VAL A 67 13.42 -3.34 -6.33
CA VAL A 67 13.17 -4.31 -5.28
C VAL A 67 13.39 -3.68 -3.91
N SER A 68 14.48 -2.92 -3.79
CA SER A 68 14.79 -2.24 -2.53
C SER A 68 13.68 -1.28 -2.14
N ASP A 69 13.20 -0.47 -3.09
CA ASP A 69 12.10 0.44 -2.82
C ASP A 69 10.86 -0.32 -2.37
N LEU A 70 10.56 -1.40 -3.05
CA LEU A 70 9.39 -2.21 -2.72
C LEU A 70 9.48 -2.76 -1.30
N LEU A 71 10.62 -3.31 -0.95
CA LEU A 71 10.81 -3.91 0.37
C LEU A 71 10.79 -2.86 1.47
N ASN A 72 11.16 -1.63 1.15
CA ASN A 72 11.20 -0.55 2.13
C ASN A 72 9.93 0.29 2.14
N GLY A 73 8.93 -0.12 1.39
CA GLY A 73 7.65 0.58 1.42
C GLY A 73 7.62 1.85 0.59
N LYS A 74 8.60 2.06 -0.25
CA LYS A 74 8.63 3.25 -1.10
C LYS A 74 7.81 2.98 -2.36
N ILE A 75 6.50 3.07 -2.22
CA ILE A 75 5.57 2.71 -3.29
C ILE A 75 4.78 3.89 -3.83
N SER A 76 5.15 5.10 -3.46
CA SER A 76 4.39 6.27 -3.91
C SER A 76 4.37 6.40 -5.42
N ASN A 77 5.43 5.96 -6.08
CA ASN A 77 5.52 6.02 -7.53
C ASN A 77 5.09 4.74 -8.22
N THR A 78 4.55 3.81 -7.47
CA THR A 78 4.11 2.53 -8.01
C THR A 78 2.59 2.53 -8.00
N SER A 79 1.98 2.26 -9.14
CA SER A 79 0.52 2.25 -9.24
C SER A 79 -0.05 1.00 -8.57
N SER A 80 -1.33 1.09 -8.22
CA SER A 80 -2.02 -0.09 -7.69
C SER A 80 -2.06 -1.21 -8.72
N ASP A 81 -2.13 -0.86 -10.01
CA ASP A 81 -2.08 -1.85 -11.08
C ASP A 81 -0.79 -2.64 -11.01
N LYS A 82 0.33 -1.93 -10.85
CA LYS A 82 1.62 -2.58 -10.81
C LYS A 82 1.75 -3.46 -9.59
N LEU A 83 1.25 -2.99 -8.45
CA LEU A 83 1.28 -3.79 -7.22
C LEU A 83 0.45 -5.06 -7.37
N THR A 84 -0.69 -4.95 -8.05
CA THR A 84 -1.52 -6.11 -8.31
C THR A 84 -0.79 -7.13 -9.18
N GLN A 85 -0.09 -6.63 -10.21
CA GLN A 85 0.69 -7.50 -11.08
C GLN A 85 1.79 -8.22 -10.30
N TYR A 86 2.45 -7.50 -9.39
CA TYR A 86 3.48 -8.12 -8.57
C TYR A 86 2.90 -9.26 -7.72
N LEU A 87 1.72 -9.03 -7.14
CA LEU A 87 1.08 -10.07 -6.35
C LEU A 87 0.80 -11.30 -7.19
N TYR A 88 0.29 -11.09 -8.39
CA TYR A 88 0.00 -12.22 -9.28
C TYR A 88 1.29 -13.01 -9.58
N LEU A 89 2.37 -12.29 -9.86
CA LEU A 89 3.64 -12.94 -10.15
C LEU A 89 4.21 -13.68 -8.95
N LEU A 90 3.82 -13.27 -7.76
CA LEU A 90 4.25 -13.94 -6.54
C LEU A 90 3.30 -15.09 -6.15
N GLY A 91 2.31 -15.35 -6.98
CA GLY A 91 1.43 -16.47 -6.74
C GLY A 91 0.19 -16.14 -5.91
N THR A 92 -0.12 -14.86 -5.79
CA THR A 92 -1.28 -14.43 -5.01
C THR A 92 -2.25 -13.71 -5.93
N SER A 93 -3.51 -14.13 -5.94
CA SER A 93 -4.51 -13.41 -6.71
C SER A 93 -5.23 -12.40 -5.83
N VAL A 94 -5.70 -11.34 -6.46
CA VAL A 94 -6.38 -10.26 -5.76
C VAL A 94 -7.86 -10.36 -6.01
N GLU A 95 -8.63 -10.35 -4.94
CA GLU A 95 -10.08 -10.27 -5.01
C GLU A 95 -10.51 -8.98 -4.37
N VAL A 96 -11.53 -8.37 -4.92
CA VAL A 96 -12.01 -7.08 -4.43
C VAL A 96 -13.31 -7.29 -3.68
N ARG A 97 -13.35 -6.79 -2.45
CA ARG A 97 -14.57 -6.75 -1.68
C ARG A 97 -14.87 -5.30 -1.38
N THR A 98 -16.10 -4.93 -1.56
CA THR A 98 -16.49 -3.56 -1.33
C THR A 98 -17.57 -3.51 -0.26
N LYS A 99 -17.67 -2.37 0.37
CA LYS A 99 -18.77 -2.12 1.30
C LYS A 99 -19.28 -0.72 1.05
N ALA A 100 -20.57 -0.54 1.29
CA ALA A 100 -21.19 0.76 1.09
C ALA A 100 -20.70 1.73 2.16
N ARG A 101 -20.62 2.98 1.79
CA ARG A 101 -20.42 4.06 2.73
C ARG A 101 -21.31 5.22 2.28
N PRO A 102 -21.61 6.13 3.18
CA PRO A 102 -22.42 7.29 2.78
C PRO A 102 -21.67 8.09 1.73
N MET A 103 -22.42 8.53 0.72
CA MET A 103 -21.82 9.41 -0.27
C MET A 103 -21.64 10.78 0.36
N GLU A 104 -20.47 11.35 0.04
CA GLU A 104 -20.21 12.65 0.53
C GLU A 104 -21.15 13.63 -0.07
N GLY A 105 -21.73 14.49 0.73
CA GLY A 105 -22.69 15.46 0.24
C GLY A 105 -24.06 14.90 0.07
N SER A 106 -24.27 13.64 0.22
CA SER A 106 -25.59 13.10 0.05
C SER A 106 -26.36 13.19 1.32
N SER A 107 -25.88 13.79 2.17
CA SER A 107 -26.54 13.98 3.31
C SER A 107 -26.96 12.85 3.88
N ALA A 108 -26.57 12.34 3.49
CA ALA A 108 -26.85 11.41 3.99
C ALA A 108 -27.70 11.29 4.37
N ALA A 109 -27.75 11.74 3.88
CA ALA A 109 -28.75 11.67 4.31
C ALA A 109 -28.93 10.95 4.74
#